data_89be9d25d2ca493c6db3e63f9c53968e
#
_entry.id   89be9d25d2ca493c6db3e63f9c53968e
#
_cell.length_a   1.000
_cell.length_b   1.000
_cell.length_c   1.000
_cell.angle_alpha   90.00
_cell.angle_beta   90.00
_cell.angle_gamma   90.00
#
_symmetry.space_group_name_H-M   'P 1'
#
loop_
_entity.id
_entity.type
_entity.pdbx_description
1 polymer ?
#
loop_
_entity_poly.entity_id
_entity_poly.type
_entity_poly.pdbx_seq_one_letter_code
_entity_poly.pdbx_strand_id
1 'polypeptide(L)'
;MINILIVDDEPLIRGLIREHLEHEGFACSEAGDGSAALAFLSANRVDMVILDIMMPFVDGMTCLREMRKRRIDTPVIMLTARGEEYDRIAGLESGADDYIVKPFSPRELVARVKVVLNRTLPREEESPELFTFGGLVVDTASHSVRIDGKELALTPKEFDLLVFLASNRGIALSREKILQKVWNYDYYGEDRTVDTHVKMLRSHLGSYRSLITTVWGVGYKFDPEQIG
;
A
#
# COMPACT_ATOMS: atom_id res chain seq x y z
N MET A 1 -9.87 16.02 10.03
CA MET A 1 -10.79 15.34 9.09
C MET A 1 -9.92 14.70 8.02
N ILE A 2 -10.10 13.41 7.74
CA ILE A 2 -9.32 12.67 6.74
C ILE A 2 -9.74 13.14 5.35
N ASN A 3 -8.80 13.54 4.51
CA ASN A 3 -9.03 14.03 3.15
C ASN A 3 -8.61 12.98 2.13
N ILE A 4 -9.56 12.56 1.27
CA ILE A 4 -9.35 11.55 0.23
C ILE A 4 -9.41 12.26 -1.13
N LEU A 5 -8.38 12.10 -1.96
CA LEU A 5 -8.37 12.56 -3.34
C LEU A 5 -8.91 11.47 -4.26
N ILE A 6 -9.98 11.78 -4.98
CA ILE A 6 -10.60 10.88 -5.96
C ILE A 6 -10.16 11.32 -7.35
N VAL A 7 -9.50 10.43 -8.09
CA VAL A 7 -8.93 10.71 -9.41
C VAL A 7 -9.50 9.72 -10.42
N ASP A 8 -10.35 10.21 -11.30
CA ASP A 8 -11.05 9.43 -12.33
C ASP A 8 -11.50 10.44 -13.40
N ASP A 9 -11.45 10.12 -14.69
CA ASP A 9 -11.87 11.06 -15.75
C ASP A 9 -13.40 11.14 -15.85
N GLU A 10 -14.14 10.16 -15.36
CA GLU A 10 -15.60 10.13 -15.36
C GLU A 10 -16.21 10.89 -14.15
N PRO A 11 -16.84 12.08 -14.35
CA PRO A 11 -17.42 12.85 -13.25
C PRO A 11 -18.51 12.10 -12.47
N LEU A 12 -19.22 11.18 -13.12
CA LEU A 12 -20.27 10.37 -12.48
C LEU A 12 -19.66 9.37 -11.48
N ILE A 13 -18.53 8.76 -11.82
CA ILE A 13 -17.80 7.84 -10.93
C ILE A 13 -17.25 8.61 -9.74
N ARG A 14 -16.60 9.76 -9.97
CA ARG A 14 -16.12 10.62 -8.87
C ARG A 14 -17.25 11.02 -7.93
N GLY A 15 -18.39 11.46 -8.49
CA GLY A 15 -19.57 11.84 -7.70
C GLY A 15 -20.12 10.70 -6.86
N LEU A 16 -20.20 9.48 -7.42
CA LEU A 16 -20.63 8.28 -6.71
C LEU A 16 -19.69 7.93 -5.56
N ILE A 17 -18.39 7.93 -5.81
CA ILE A 17 -17.39 7.63 -4.79
C ILE A 17 -17.44 8.68 -3.69
N ARG A 18 -17.49 9.95 -4.04
CA ARG A 18 -17.56 11.07 -3.10
C ARG A 18 -18.77 10.94 -2.17
N GLU A 19 -19.98 10.76 -2.73
CA GLU A 19 -21.21 10.65 -1.95
C GLU A 19 -21.10 9.58 -0.84
N HIS A 20 -20.55 8.41 -1.18
CA HIS A 20 -20.42 7.32 -0.21
C HIS A 20 -19.34 7.58 0.83
N LEU A 21 -18.23 8.21 0.45
CA LEU A 21 -17.17 8.54 1.39
C LEU A 21 -17.56 9.69 2.32
N GLU A 22 -18.23 10.72 1.82
CA GLU A 22 -18.74 11.83 2.64
C GLU A 22 -19.79 11.35 3.64
N HIS A 23 -20.65 10.39 3.25
CA HIS A 23 -21.59 9.75 4.18
C HIS A 23 -20.90 9.03 5.35
N GLU A 24 -19.69 8.57 5.14
CA GLU A 24 -18.83 7.93 6.16
C GLU A 24 -17.96 8.94 6.94
N GLY A 25 -18.12 10.24 6.68
CA GLY A 25 -17.45 11.31 7.41
C GLY A 25 -16.05 11.68 6.88
N PHE A 26 -15.67 11.23 5.69
CA PHE A 26 -14.44 11.64 5.02
C PHE A 26 -14.63 12.97 4.28
N ALA A 27 -13.56 13.77 4.20
CA ALA A 27 -13.53 14.90 3.26
C ALA A 27 -13.02 14.39 1.90
N CYS A 28 -13.62 14.89 0.80
CA CYS A 28 -13.25 14.47 -0.53
C CYS A 28 -12.80 15.63 -1.39
N SER A 29 -11.73 15.42 -2.14
CA SER A 29 -11.25 16.29 -3.22
C SER A 29 -11.28 15.51 -4.52
N GLU A 30 -11.38 16.19 -5.67
CA GLU A 30 -11.47 15.52 -6.98
C GLU A 30 -10.42 16.03 -7.96
N ALA A 31 -9.95 15.13 -8.82
CA ALA A 31 -9.15 15.45 -10.00
C ALA A 31 -9.64 14.63 -11.20
N GLY A 32 -9.62 15.19 -12.38
CA GLY A 32 -10.11 14.55 -13.61
C GLY A 32 -9.03 13.79 -14.40
N ASP A 33 -7.77 13.91 -14.01
CA ASP A 33 -6.62 13.24 -14.65
C ASP A 33 -5.40 13.23 -13.72
N GLY A 34 -4.37 12.47 -14.10
CA GLY A 34 -3.15 12.34 -13.29
C GLY A 34 -2.35 13.64 -13.17
N SER A 35 -2.40 14.56 -14.16
CA SER A 35 -1.72 15.85 -14.05
C SER A 35 -2.34 16.74 -12.99
N ALA A 36 -3.68 16.82 -12.99
CA ALA A 36 -4.45 17.56 -12.00
C ALA A 36 -4.22 16.97 -10.60
N ALA A 37 -4.18 15.63 -10.48
CA ALA A 37 -3.89 14.93 -9.22
C ALA A 37 -2.50 15.29 -8.70
N LEU A 38 -1.45 15.24 -9.51
CA LEU A 38 -0.08 15.58 -9.12
C LEU A 38 0.06 17.06 -8.70
N ALA A 39 -0.63 17.97 -9.40
CA ALA A 39 -0.67 19.38 -9.04
C ALA A 39 -1.36 19.58 -7.69
N PHE A 40 -2.50 18.91 -7.46
CA PHE A 40 -3.24 18.97 -6.21
C PHE A 40 -2.41 18.45 -5.02
N LEU A 41 -1.78 17.27 -5.18
CA LEU A 41 -0.93 16.64 -4.18
C LEU A 41 0.30 17.48 -3.81
N SER A 42 0.81 18.28 -4.74
CA SER A 42 1.95 19.18 -4.48
C SER A 42 1.57 20.39 -3.63
N ALA A 43 0.30 20.78 -3.61
CA ALA A 43 -0.20 21.98 -2.94
C ALA A 43 -1.03 21.69 -1.68
N ASN A 44 -1.50 20.45 -1.52
CA ASN A 44 -2.45 20.11 -0.47
C ASN A 44 -2.03 18.83 0.26
N ARG A 45 -2.37 18.74 1.55
CA ARG A 45 -2.24 17.50 2.30
C ARG A 45 -3.41 16.57 1.96
N VAL A 46 -3.08 15.36 1.56
CA VAL A 46 -4.02 14.28 1.24
C VAL A 46 -3.64 13.05 2.04
N ASP A 47 -4.62 12.42 2.68
CA ASP A 47 -4.39 11.26 3.53
C ASP A 47 -4.53 9.93 2.76
N MET A 48 -5.23 9.94 1.61
CA MET A 48 -5.36 8.79 0.70
C MET A 48 -5.72 9.24 -0.70
N VAL A 49 -5.32 8.46 -1.71
CA VAL A 49 -5.71 8.65 -3.12
C VAL A 49 -6.48 7.41 -3.61
N ILE A 50 -7.61 7.63 -4.27
CA ILE A 50 -8.28 6.64 -5.10
C ILE A 50 -8.00 7.04 -6.54
N LEU A 51 -7.37 6.16 -7.32
CA LEU A 51 -6.76 6.51 -8.59
C LEU A 51 -7.20 5.54 -9.69
N ASP A 52 -7.93 6.03 -10.67
CA ASP A 52 -8.22 5.23 -11.86
C ASP A 52 -6.97 5.01 -12.71
N ILE A 53 -6.82 3.81 -13.26
CA ILE A 53 -5.71 3.48 -14.16
C ILE A 53 -5.93 4.12 -15.53
N MET A 54 -7.14 4.00 -16.07
CA MET A 54 -7.45 4.34 -17.45
C MET A 54 -7.96 5.78 -17.56
N MET A 55 -7.05 6.72 -17.59
CA MET A 55 -7.38 8.15 -17.78
C MET A 55 -6.62 8.75 -18.95
N PRO A 56 -7.19 9.79 -19.62
CA PRO A 56 -6.51 10.51 -20.68
C PRO A 56 -5.32 11.32 -20.16
N PHE A 57 -4.38 11.66 -21.05
CA PHE A 57 -3.18 12.47 -20.83
C PHE A 57 -2.16 11.80 -19.91
N VAL A 58 -2.38 11.79 -18.62
CA VAL A 58 -1.54 11.10 -17.63
C VAL A 58 -2.36 10.02 -16.98
N ASP A 59 -2.09 8.76 -17.34
CA ASP A 59 -2.74 7.59 -16.78
C ASP A 59 -2.38 7.39 -15.29
N GLY A 60 -3.18 6.57 -14.59
CA GLY A 60 -2.99 6.35 -13.15
C GLY A 60 -1.67 5.70 -12.78
N MET A 61 -1.15 4.82 -13.64
CA MET A 61 0.14 4.16 -13.41
C MET A 61 1.31 5.15 -13.51
N THR A 62 1.24 6.04 -14.47
CA THR A 62 2.22 7.12 -14.63
C THR A 62 2.11 8.10 -13.46
N CYS A 63 0.89 8.46 -13.05
CA CYS A 63 0.64 9.32 -11.89
C CYS A 63 1.26 8.71 -10.62
N LEU A 64 0.99 7.43 -10.32
CA LEU A 64 1.53 6.73 -9.15
C LEU A 64 3.06 6.71 -9.16
N ARG A 65 3.68 6.36 -10.30
CA ARG A 65 5.15 6.40 -10.44
C ARG A 65 5.73 7.78 -10.16
N GLU A 66 5.10 8.84 -10.67
CA GLU A 66 5.53 10.21 -10.39
C GLU A 66 5.34 10.61 -8.92
N MET A 67 4.27 10.18 -8.27
CA MET A 67 4.10 10.35 -6.82
C MET A 67 5.28 9.76 -6.06
N ARG A 68 5.62 8.48 -6.31
CA ARG A 68 6.72 7.78 -5.62
C ARG A 68 8.09 8.40 -5.92
N LYS A 69 8.35 8.83 -7.15
CA LYS A 69 9.58 9.58 -7.50
C LYS A 69 9.71 10.90 -6.70
N ARG A 70 8.60 11.58 -6.44
CA ARG A 70 8.54 12.82 -5.66
C ARG A 70 8.51 12.56 -4.15
N ARG A 71 8.62 11.29 -3.71
CA ARG A 71 8.50 10.87 -2.30
C ARG A 71 7.16 11.24 -1.67
N ILE A 72 6.10 11.18 -2.47
CA ILE A 72 4.74 11.29 -1.99
C ILE A 72 4.30 9.86 -1.64
N ASP A 73 4.37 9.52 -0.35
CA ASP A 73 4.10 8.17 0.18
C ASP A 73 2.63 7.98 0.58
N THR A 74 1.78 8.95 0.22
CA THR A 74 0.32 8.87 0.44
C THR A 74 -0.21 7.53 -0.07
N PRO A 75 -1.02 6.81 0.74
CA PRO A 75 -1.62 5.53 0.36
C PRO A 75 -2.49 5.67 -0.90
N VAL A 76 -2.43 4.66 -1.78
CA VAL A 76 -3.14 4.66 -3.06
C VAL A 76 -3.94 3.38 -3.25
N ILE A 77 -5.24 3.51 -3.49
CA ILE A 77 -6.09 2.43 -4.02
C ILE A 77 -6.26 2.67 -5.52
N MET A 78 -5.85 1.69 -6.34
CA MET A 78 -6.02 1.75 -7.79
C MET A 78 -7.39 1.22 -8.20
N LEU A 79 -8.07 1.92 -9.13
CA LEU A 79 -9.26 1.39 -9.81
C LEU A 79 -8.84 0.82 -11.17
N THR A 80 -9.25 -0.42 -11.47
CA THR A 80 -8.85 -1.12 -12.70
C THR A 80 -10.04 -1.75 -13.40
N ALA A 81 -9.99 -1.89 -14.73
CA ALA A 81 -11.00 -2.62 -15.49
C ALA A 81 -10.82 -4.14 -15.31
N ARG A 82 -11.91 -4.91 -15.47
CA ARG A 82 -11.91 -6.37 -15.39
C ARG A 82 -11.11 -6.97 -16.55
N GLY A 83 -10.09 -7.77 -16.24
CA GLY A 83 -9.31 -8.52 -17.24
C GLY A 83 -7.86 -8.06 -17.42
N GLU A 84 -7.44 -6.97 -16.80
CA GLU A 84 -6.09 -6.44 -16.89
C GLU A 84 -5.24 -6.93 -15.71
N GLU A 85 -4.98 -8.26 -15.67
CA GLU A 85 -4.11 -8.88 -14.66
C GLU A 85 -2.71 -8.26 -14.69
N TYR A 86 -2.25 -7.84 -15.87
CA TYR A 86 -0.95 -7.17 -16.03
C TYR A 86 -0.92 -5.80 -15.34
N ASP A 87 -2.00 -5.04 -15.42
CA ASP A 87 -2.06 -3.70 -14.80
C ASP A 87 -2.14 -3.80 -13.27
N ARG A 88 -2.77 -4.86 -12.74
CA ARG A 88 -2.81 -5.14 -11.30
C ARG A 88 -1.40 -5.43 -10.75
N ILE A 89 -0.63 -6.26 -11.43
CA ILE A 89 0.76 -6.60 -11.04
C ILE A 89 1.64 -5.35 -11.18
N ALA A 90 1.54 -4.64 -12.29
CA ALA A 90 2.28 -3.41 -12.53
C ALA A 90 1.91 -2.30 -11.52
N GLY A 91 0.64 -2.19 -11.12
CA GLY A 91 0.17 -1.25 -10.10
C GLY A 91 0.77 -1.53 -8.72
N LEU A 92 0.77 -2.79 -8.31
CA LEU A 92 1.40 -3.22 -7.07
C LEU A 92 2.93 -3.04 -7.13
N GLU A 93 3.58 -3.39 -8.23
CA GLU A 93 5.02 -3.14 -8.44
C GLU A 93 5.37 -1.65 -8.43
N SER A 94 4.42 -0.77 -8.75
CA SER A 94 4.58 0.69 -8.72
C SER A 94 4.30 1.31 -7.34
N GLY A 95 3.94 0.51 -6.32
CA GLY A 95 3.75 0.97 -4.93
C GLY A 95 2.33 1.37 -4.57
N ALA A 96 1.30 0.79 -5.22
CA ALA A 96 -0.08 0.87 -4.78
C ALA A 96 -0.31 0.03 -3.51
N ASP A 97 -1.20 0.48 -2.63
CA ASP A 97 -1.51 -0.20 -1.37
C ASP A 97 -2.63 -1.25 -1.53
N ASP A 98 -3.55 -1.00 -2.45
CA ASP A 98 -4.64 -1.91 -2.81
C ASP A 98 -5.15 -1.59 -4.23
N TYR A 99 -6.02 -2.47 -4.77
CA TYR A 99 -6.71 -2.24 -6.03
C TYR A 99 -8.16 -2.73 -5.96
N ILE A 100 -9.02 -2.11 -6.77
CA ILE A 100 -10.44 -2.45 -6.90
C ILE A 100 -10.77 -2.61 -8.38
N VAL A 101 -11.43 -3.72 -8.72
CA VAL A 101 -11.83 -4.01 -10.12
C VAL A 101 -13.17 -3.36 -10.41
N LYS A 102 -13.25 -2.57 -11.49
CA LYS A 102 -14.53 -2.04 -12.02
C LYS A 102 -15.30 -3.14 -12.78
N PRO A 103 -16.63 -3.25 -12.59
CA PRO A 103 -17.48 -2.47 -11.71
C PRO A 103 -17.38 -2.94 -10.25
N PHE A 104 -17.32 -2.02 -9.32
CA PHE A 104 -17.24 -2.28 -7.89
C PHE A 104 -18.49 -1.86 -7.12
N SER A 105 -18.69 -2.47 -5.97
CA SER A 105 -19.69 -2.03 -5.01
C SER A 105 -19.17 -0.82 -4.21
N PRO A 106 -19.95 0.27 -4.03
CA PRO A 106 -19.58 1.36 -3.14
C PRO A 106 -19.25 0.90 -1.72
N ARG A 107 -19.94 -0.13 -1.22
CA ARG A 107 -19.64 -0.73 0.10
C ARG A 107 -18.25 -1.38 0.15
N GLU A 108 -17.85 -2.05 -0.92
CA GLU A 108 -16.52 -2.64 -1.04
C GLU A 108 -15.44 -1.55 -1.03
N LEU A 109 -15.63 -0.49 -1.82
CA LEU A 109 -14.71 0.64 -1.86
C LEU A 109 -14.55 1.27 -0.48
N VAL A 110 -15.64 1.59 0.22
CA VAL A 110 -15.61 2.16 1.57
C VAL A 110 -14.89 1.23 2.55
N ALA A 111 -15.17 -0.07 2.51
CA ALA A 111 -14.50 -1.04 3.38
C ALA A 111 -12.99 -1.04 3.16
N ARG A 112 -12.52 -1.04 1.89
CA ARG A 112 -11.10 -1.00 1.55
C ARG A 112 -10.43 0.31 1.95
N VAL A 113 -11.11 1.44 1.74
CA VAL A 113 -10.65 2.76 2.20
C VAL A 113 -10.41 2.75 3.71
N LYS A 114 -11.37 2.28 4.51
CA LYS A 114 -11.23 2.16 5.96
C LYS A 114 -10.06 1.27 6.37
N VAL A 115 -9.88 0.16 5.68
CA VAL A 115 -8.76 -0.78 5.92
C VAL A 115 -7.42 -0.12 5.66
N VAL A 116 -7.26 0.57 4.54
CA VAL A 116 -6.00 1.24 4.19
C VAL A 116 -5.72 2.40 5.14
N LEU A 117 -6.73 3.20 5.49
CA LEU A 117 -6.60 4.32 6.44
C LEU A 117 -6.29 3.87 7.87
N ASN A 118 -6.93 2.82 8.36
CA ASN A 118 -6.68 2.31 9.72
C ASN A 118 -5.25 1.82 9.95
N ARG A 119 -4.47 1.67 8.91
CA ARG A 119 -3.04 1.31 8.96
C ARG A 119 -2.13 2.51 9.07
N THR A 120 -2.58 3.68 8.63
CA THR A 120 -1.84 4.94 8.72
C THR A 120 -2.12 5.69 10.02
N LEU A 121 -3.15 5.28 10.77
CA LEU A 121 -3.42 5.80 12.11
C LEU A 121 -2.67 4.96 13.15
N PRO A 122 -2.08 5.57 14.18
CA PRO A 122 -1.46 4.83 15.28
C PRO A 122 -2.49 3.88 15.91
N ARG A 123 -2.23 2.59 15.89
CA ARG A 123 -3.03 1.62 16.62
C ARG A 123 -2.83 1.82 18.12
N GLU A 124 -3.91 2.10 18.85
CA GLU A 124 -3.87 2.23 20.32
C GLU A 124 -3.64 0.91 21.07
N GLU A 125 -3.56 -0.26 20.40
CA GLU A 125 -3.57 -1.57 21.05
C GLU A 125 -2.31 -2.46 20.86
N GLU A 126 -1.32 -2.04 20.07
CA GLU A 126 -0.04 -2.79 20.05
C GLU A 126 1.01 -1.96 20.80
N SER A 127 1.59 -2.54 21.86
CA SER A 127 2.75 -1.94 22.54
C SER A 127 3.82 -1.62 21.49
N PRO A 128 4.42 -0.42 21.52
CA PRO A 128 5.42 -0.03 20.54
C PRO A 128 6.58 -1.03 20.56
N GLU A 129 6.84 -1.65 19.43
CA GLU A 129 7.93 -2.61 19.28
C GLU A 129 9.06 -1.99 18.46
N LEU A 130 10.27 -2.15 18.97
CA LEU A 130 11.49 -1.80 18.26
C LEU A 130 12.19 -3.10 17.86
N PHE A 131 12.21 -3.37 16.55
CA PHE A 131 12.97 -4.49 16.02
C PHE A 131 14.34 -4.02 15.56
N THR A 132 15.40 -4.71 15.98
CA THR A 132 16.77 -4.45 15.55
C THR A 132 17.42 -5.72 15.03
N PHE A 133 17.88 -5.67 13.78
CA PHE A 133 18.55 -6.77 13.10
C PHE A 133 19.81 -6.22 12.41
N GLY A 134 20.97 -6.33 13.09
CA GLY A 134 22.16 -5.63 12.62
C GLY A 134 21.95 -4.12 12.54
N GLY A 135 22.14 -3.53 11.36
CA GLY A 135 21.86 -2.11 11.13
C GLY A 135 20.41 -1.81 10.68
N LEU A 136 19.57 -2.84 10.47
CA LEU A 136 18.13 -2.63 10.20
C LEU A 136 17.39 -2.39 11.51
N VAL A 137 16.75 -1.23 11.63
CA VAL A 137 15.92 -0.84 12.77
C VAL A 137 14.52 -0.52 12.26
N VAL A 138 13.50 -1.20 12.82
CA VAL A 138 12.08 -0.99 12.53
C VAL A 138 11.40 -0.51 13.80
N ASP A 139 10.91 0.71 13.80
CA ASP A 139 10.23 1.35 14.93
C ASP A 139 8.72 1.48 14.60
N THR A 140 7.90 0.68 15.29
CA THR A 140 6.46 0.67 15.06
C THR A 140 5.77 1.89 15.67
N ALA A 141 6.35 2.51 16.71
CA ALA A 141 5.78 3.71 17.32
C ALA A 141 5.89 4.94 16.43
N SER A 142 7.06 5.11 15.78
CA SER A 142 7.30 6.23 14.87
C SER A 142 6.98 5.89 13.40
N HIS A 143 6.53 4.66 13.10
CA HIS A 143 6.29 4.17 11.74
C HIS A 143 7.52 4.38 10.83
N SER A 144 8.73 4.16 11.36
CA SER A 144 9.97 4.42 10.64
C SER A 144 10.84 3.18 10.52
N VAL A 145 11.58 3.13 9.42
CA VAL A 145 12.60 2.10 9.17
C VAL A 145 13.93 2.78 8.89
N ARG A 146 15.00 2.25 9.45
CA ARG A 146 16.37 2.73 9.20
C ARG A 146 17.28 1.57 8.84
N ILE A 147 18.20 1.82 7.92
CA ILE A 147 19.29 0.90 7.57
C ILE A 147 20.60 1.66 7.80
N ASP A 148 21.46 1.14 8.68
CA ASP A 148 22.75 1.73 9.03
C ASP A 148 22.63 3.23 9.39
N GLY A 149 21.58 3.56 10.17
CA GLY A 149 21.27 4.91 10.64
C GLY A 149 20.60 5.83 9.60
N LYS A 150 20.44 5.40 8.34
CA LYS A 150 19.76 6.16 7.29
C LYS A 150 18.30 5.73 7.21
N GLU A 151 17.41 6.70 7.10
CA GLU A 151 15.99 6.44 6.93
C GLU A 151 15.70 5.77 5.59
N LEU A 152 14.88 4.73 5.64
CA LEU A 152 14.38 3.98 4.49
C LEU A 152 12.91 4.32 4.28
N ALA A 153 12.58 4.93 3.14
CA ALA A 153 11.18 5.15 2.75
C ALA A 153 10.57 3.83 2.26
N LEU A 154 9.51 3.39 2.94
CA LEU A 154 8.68 2.27 2.54
C LEU A 154 7.25 2.76 2.31
N THR A 155 6.52 2.13 1.41
CA THR A 155 5.08 2.33 1.34
C THR A 155 4.41 1.77 2.60
N PRO A 156 3.19 2.23 2.97
CA PRO A 156 2.49 1.70 4.13
C PRO A 156 2.37 0.17 4.12
N LYS A 157 2.13 -0.43 2.94
CA LYS A 157 2.04 -1.89 2.79
C LYS A 157 3.36 -2.63 2.97
N GLU A 158 4.45 -2.05 2.50
CA GLU A 158 5.78 -2.63 2.70
C GLU A 158 6.17 -2.55 4.18
N PHE A 159 5.81 -1.46 4.86
CA PHE A 159 6.02 -1.31 6.29
C PHE A 159 5.23 -2.37 7.08
N ASP A 160 3.91 -2.48 6.84
CA ASP A 160 3.05 -3.49 7.48
C ASP A 160 3.57 -4.91 7.26
N LEU A 161 3.99 -5.22 6.01
CA LEU A 161 4.54 -6.52 5.67
C LEU A 161 5.84 -6.78 6.41
N LEU A 162 6.74 -5.80 6.49
CA LEU A 162 8.00 -5.91 7.22
C LEU A 162 7.76 -6.14 8.70
N VAL A 163 6.89 -5.34 9.34
CA VAL A 163 6.51 -5.48 10.75
C VAL A 163 5.90 -6.86 10.99
N PHE A 164 4.94 -7.29 10.16
CA PHE A 164 4.30 -8.60 10.33
C PHE A 164 5.31 -9.76 10.22
N LEU A 165 6.22 -9.69 9.26
CA LEU A 165 7.28 -10.70 9.08
C LEU A 165 8.26 -10.69 10.27
N ALA A 166 8.71 -9.51 10.71
CA ALA A 166 9.65 -9.35 11.83
C ALA A 166 9.05 -9.79 13.17
N SER A 167 7.77 -9.50 13.43
CA SER A 167 7.04 -9.97 14.63
C SER A 167 6.89 -11.50 14.66
N ASN A 168 6.88 -12.15 13.49
CA ASN A 168 6.80 -13.61 13.34
C ASN A 168 8.14 -14.24 12.92
N ARG A 169 9.27 -13.64 13.32
CA ARG A 169 10.61 -14.12 12.95
C ARG A 169 10.83 -15.59 13.26
N GLY A 170 11.52 -16.29 12.38
CA GLY A 170 11.78 -17.74 12.50
C GLY A 170 10.62 -18.63 12.04
N ILE A 171 9.41 -18.08 11.85
CA ILE A 171 8.21 -18.85 11.47
C ILE A 171 7.98 -18.75 9.98
N ALA A 172 7.77 -19.88 9.30
CA ALA A 172 7.32 -19.93 7.92
C ALA A 172 5.84 -19.56 7.85
N LEU A 173 5.52 -18.49 7.16
CA LEU A 173 4.16 -17.97 7.00
C LEU A 173 3.65 -18.28 5.59
N SER A 174 2.44 -18.83 5.49
CA SER A 174 1.81 -19.05 4.19
C SER A 174 1.44 -17.71 3.53
N ARG A 175 1.38 -17.70 2.18
CA ARG A 175 0.95 -16.53 1.43
C ARG A 175 -0.44 -16.06 1.84
N GLU A 176 -1.35 -17.03 2.01
CA GLU A 176 -2.71 -16.77 2.49
C GLU A 176 -2.71 -16.10 3.86
N LYS A 177 -1.93 -16.60 4.83
CA LYS A 177 -1.82 -15.99 6.16
C LYS A 177 -1.25 -14.58 6.11
N ILE A 178 -0.23 -14.35 5.28
CA ILE A 178 0.34 -13.01 5.07
C ILE A 178 -0.71 -12.09 4.45
N LEU A 179 -1.40 -12.56 3.41
CA LEU A 179 -2.46 -11.82 2.73
C LEU A 179 -3.57 -11.41 3.71
N GLN A 180 -4.08 -12.37 4.48
CA GLN A 180 -5.14 -12.12 5.47
C GLN A 180 -4.73 -11.13 6.55
N LYS A 181 -3.49 -11.17 7.02
CA LYS A 181 -3.02 -10.33 8.14
C LYS A 181 -2.57 -8.94 7.69
N VAL A 182 -1.92 -8.84 6.52
CA VAL A 182 -1.41 -7.57 6.00
C VAL A 182 -2.46 -6.86 5.13
N TRP A 183 -3.39 -7.59 4.48
CA TRP A 183 -4.45 -7.03 3.62
C TRP A 183 -5.87 -7.21 4.16
N ASN A 184 -6.09 -7.91 5.29
CA ASN A 184 -7.35 -8.26 5.98
C ASN A 184 -8.21 -9.36 5.33
N TYR A 185 -9.13 -9.94 6.15
CA TYR A 185 -9.94 -11.12 5.86
C TYR A 185 -10.86 -11.00 4.63
N ASP A 186 -11.23 -9.79 4.21
CA ASP A 186 -12.13 -9.56 3.07
C ASP A 186 -11.41 -9.29 1.76
N TYR A 187 -10.09 -9.54 1.72
CA TYR A 187 -9.31 -9.33 0.52
C TYR A 187 -9.45 -10.52 -0.44
N TYR A 188 -10.17 -10.33 -1.54
CA TYR A 188 -10.32 -11.29 -2.64
C TYR A 188 -9.14 -11.27 -3.65
N GLY A 189 -7.98 -10.80 -3.22
CA GLY A 189 -6.77 -10.76 -4.06
C GLY A 189 -6.09 -12.11 -4.19
N GLU A 190 -5.33 -12.26 -5.27
CA GLU A 190 -4.54 -13.48 -5.51
C GLU A 190 -3.26 -13.50 -4.64
N ASP A 191 -2.71 -14.69 -4.39
CA ASP A 191 -1.45 -14.91 -3.69
C ASP A 191 -0.25 -14.15 -4.29
N ARG A 192 -0.33 -13.80 -5.58
CA ARG A 192 0.66 -13.00 -6.32
C ARG A 192 0.87 -11.59 -5.74
N THR A 193 -0.13 -11.04 -5.06
CA THR A 193 0.00 -9.73 -4.36
C THR A 193 1.11 -9.77 -3.31
N VAL A 194 1.17 -10.86 -2.53
CA VAL A 194 2.22 -11.05 -1.52
C VAL A 194 3.60 -11.16 -2.17
N ASP A 195 3.72 -11.95 -3.25
CA ASP A 195 5.00 -12.16 -3.93
C ASP A 195 5.56 -10.84 -4.50
N THR A 196 4.68 -10.01 -5.05
CA THR A 196 5.05 -8.70 -5.58
C THR A 196 5.58 -7.78 -4.48
N HIS A 197 4.86 -7.66 -3.36
CA HIS A 197 5.29 -6.79 -2.26
C HIS A 197 6.57 -7.32 -1.57
N VAL A 198 6.73 -8.63 -1.45
CA VAL A 198 7.98 -9.21 -0.95
C VAL A 198 9.15 -8.90 -1.88
N LYS A 199 8.96 -8.96 -3.21
CA LYS A 199 10.00 -8.59 -4.20
C LYS A 199 10.41 -7.13 -4.03
N MET A 200 9.44 -6.22 -3.88
CA MET A 200 9.70 -4.79 -3.70
C MET A 200 10.39 -4.52 -2.36
N LEU A 201 9.86 -5.06 -1.27
CA LEU A 201 10.44 -4.92 0.06
C LEU A 201 11.90 -5.41 0.09
N ARG A 202 12.20 -6.57 -0.51
CA ARG A 202 13.58 -7.05 -0.67
C ARG A 202 14.47 -6.08 -1.44
N SER A 203 13.93 -5.44 -2.46
CA SER A 203 14.67 -4.43 -3.24
C SER A 203 15.02 -3.21 -2.39
N HIS A 204 14.09 -2.72 -1.58
CA HIS A 204 14.30 -1.59 -0.68
C HIS A 204 15.27 -1.93 0.47
N LEU A 205 15.17 -3.14 1.03
CA LEU A 205 16.07 -3.60 2.11
C LEU A 205 17.52 -3.77 1.67
N GLY A 206 17.81 -3.83 0.38
CA GLY A 206 19.18 -3.86 -0.16
C GLY A 206 20.04 -5.00 0.40
N SER A 207 21.06 -4.69 1.20
CA SER A 207 21.93 -5.68 1.85
C SER A 207 21.20 -6.58 2.85
N TYR A 208 20.08 -6.11 3.42
CA TYR A 208 19.25 -6.86 4.38
C TYR A 208 18.16 -7.71 3.73
N ARG A 209 18.11 -7.79 2.39
CA ARG A 209 17.09 -8.56 1.64
C ARG A 209 17.08 -10.06 2.00
N SER A 210 18.21 -10.61 2.44
CA SER A 210 18.38 -12.01 2.86
C SER A 210 17.59 -12.35 4.13
N LEU A 211 17.23 -11.37 4.95
CA LEU A 211 16.36 -11.57 6.11
C LEU A 211 14.98 -12.13 5.75
N ILE A 212 14.50 -11.86 4.54
CA ILE A 212 13.23 -12.42 4.06
C ILE A 212 13.56 -13.60 3.14
N THR A 213 13.37 -14.82 3.62
CA THR A 213 13.64 -16.05 2.88
C THR A 213 12.35 -16.61 2.26
N THR A 214 12.47 -17.26 1.09
CA THR A 214 11.35 -17.98 0.47
C THR A 214 11.34 -19.41 0.98
N VAL A 215 10.21 -19.86 1.53
CA VAL A 215 9.97 -21.25 1.90
C VAL A 215 9.13 -21.88 0.79
N TRP A 216 9.76 -22.67 -0.07
CA TRP A 216 9.12 -23.27 -1.25
C TRP A 216 7.91 -24.10 -0.86
N GLY A 217 6.82 -23.95 -1.60
CA GLY A 217 5.55 -24.61 -1.34
C GLY A 217 4.75 -24.06 -0.15
N VAL A 218 5.31 -23.11 0.64
CA VAL A 218 4.64 -22.49 1.80
C VAL A 218 4.45 -21.00 1.59
N GLY A 219 5.53 -20.24 1.57
CA GLY A 219 5.47 -18.77 1.52
C GLY A 219 6.79 -18.13 1.92
N TYR A 220 6.78 -17.33 2.98
CA TYR A 220 7.95 -16.54 3.40
C TYR A 220 8.25 -16.65 4.89
N LYS A 221 9.52 -16.47 5.24
CA LYS A 221 10.01 -16.45 6.62
C LYS A 221 10.95 -15.26 6.80
N PHE A 222 10.83 -14.55 7.91
CA PHE A 222 11.86 -13.61 8.35
C PHE A 222 12.90 -14.37 9.17
N ASP A 223 14.14 -14.37 8.71
CA ASP A 223 15.23 -15.15 9.29
C ASP A 223 16.37 -14.24 9.76
N PRO A 224 16.42 -13.89 11.05
CA PRO A 224 17.45 -13.01 11.59
C PRO A 224 18.90 -13.56 11.46
N GLU A 225 19.05 -14.88 11.29
CA GLU A 225 20.36 -15.53 11.18
C GLU A 225 21.03 -15.33 9.80
N GLN A 226 20.29 -14.78 8.84
CA GLN A 226 20.77 -14.48 7.47
C GLN A 226 21.48 -13.13 7.35
N ILE A 227 21.80 -12.48 8.47
CA ILE A 227 22.66 -11.30 8.48
C ILE A 227 24.10 -11.80 8.32
N GLY A 228 24.63 -11.73 7.10
CA GLY A 228 26.01 -12.04 6.75
C GLY A 228 26.79 -10.80 6.42
#